data_1121cae707cfed505eb21c79721c18a4
#
_entry.id   1121cae707cfed505eb21c79721c18a4
#
_cell.length_a   1.000
_cell.length_b   1.000
_cell.length_c   1.000
_cell.angle_alpha   90.00
_cell.angle_beta   90.00
_cell.angle_gamma   90.00
#
_symmetry.space_group_name_H-M   'P 1'
#
loop_
_entity.id
_entity.type
_entity.pdbx_description
1 polymer ?
#
loop_
_entity_poly.entity_id
_entity_poly.type
_entity_poly.pdbx_seq_one_letter_code
_entity_poly.pdbx_strand_id
1 'polypeptide(L)'
;MYTGAVCNGAEQASLQKRIGAARDAMNHLNRRNFLLGTAAAAAQASVAADLLAGQETPRPEKKQPNIVIYHSDQFRWDFVGVNGLNSSTHTPNLDALAASSTNFTHAVTNQPVCAPSRSVTITGRYATETGVWRNGRGLRQDLPTLATELRKAGYSANYIGKWHMAPSSETEGGGIGPVSPEHRGGFLDFWEAANALEHSSHPYEGTIWDRDGNPIPFKGEYRVDFITDRAEKFLRQPQEKPFLLMISQLEPHQQNDLGRMVGPNGSAERFADAFVPVDLRSFPGDWHKQLPDYYGACESIDASVGRVRKILDEEGLTENTIFIFMSDHGCHFMTRNQEYKRSAHSSSLRVPLLISGPGFENGRQIQELAGLIDLTPTLLDAVGVPVPASMKGKSILPMLRDAKVRSYWPNRELIQISESMTGRAIRTRDWTYCIADPTGMADKPASTNYHEYQLYDQRNDPHELVNLAGRKEYRAVADELQQQLKELMAQAGEAEPEIVPAKLYP
;
A
#
# COMPACT_ATOMS: atom_id res chain seq x y z
N MET A 1 -50.17 23.87 22.36
CA MET A 1 -51.51 23.40 22.74
C MET A 1 -51.55 21.89 22.57
N TYR A 2 -51.52 21.17 23.68
CA TYR A 2 -51.63 19.71 23.72
C TYR A 2 -53.11 19.34 23.80
N THR A 3 -53.57 18.41 22.98
CA THR A 3 -54.84 17.73 23.18
C THR A 3 -54.56 16.22 23.25
N GLY A 4 -54.72 15.67 24.46
CA GLY A 4 -54.60 14.23 24.73
C GLY A 4 -55.85 13.50 24.26
N ALA A 5 -55.66 12.32 23.67
CA ALA A 5 -56.73 11.38 23.36
C ALA A 5 -56.86 10.36 24.51
N VAL A 6 -58.04 10.33 25.13
CA VAL A 6 -58.41 9.36 26.19
C VAL A 6 -58.88 8.07 25.51
N CYS A 7 -58.20 6.96 25.76
CA CYS A 7 -58.66 5.66 25.31
C CYS A 7 -59.84 5.15 26.16
N ASN A 8 -60.90 4.70 25.50
CA ASN A 8 -62.15 4.27 26.03
C ASN A 8 -62.10 2.93 26.81
N GLY A 9 -62.68 2.91 28.02
CA GLY A 9 -62.75 1.74 28.92
C GLY A 9 -63.57 0.52 28.43
N ALA A 10 -64.09 0.55 27.22
CA ALA A 10 -64.88 -0.55 26.64
C ALA A 10 -64.00 -1.72 26.05
N GLU A 11 -62.81 -1.39 25.59
CA GLU A 11 -61.91 -2.39 24.99
C GLU A 11 -61.20 -3.26 26.06
N GLN A 12 -60.93 -2.73 27.25
CA GLN A 12 -60.33 -3.47 28.32
C GLN A 12 -61.28 -4.52 28.94
N ALA A 13 -62.58 -4.22 28.99
CA ALA A 13 -63.58 -5.17 29.47
C ALA A 13 -63.81 -6.36 28.52
N SER A 14 -63.64 -6.16 27.21
CA SER A 14 -63.73 -7.20 26.18
C SER A 14 -62.54 -8.18 26.24
N LEU A 15 -61.36 -7.67 26.51
CA LEU A 15 -60.12 -8.48 26.57
C LEU A 15 -60.12 -9.37 27.83
N GLN A 16 -60.57 -8.89 28.98
CA GLN A 16 -60.68 -9.70 30.21
C GLN A 16 -61.72 -10.81 30.13
N LYS A 17 -62.85 -10.60 29.45
CA LYS A 17 -63.85 -11.68 29.20
C LYS A 17 -63.30 -12.79 28.28
N ARG A 18 -62.48 -12.45 27.30
CA ARG A 18 -61.84 -13.48 26.42
C ARG A 18 -60.76 -14.31 27.13
N ILE A 19 -60.05 -13.70 28.06
CA ILE A 19 -59.04 -14.40 28.86
C ILE A 19 -59.68 -15.34 29.89
N GLY A 20 -60.83 -14.98 30.47
CA GLY A 20 -61.59 -15.83 31.38
C GLY A 20 -62.13 -17.09 30.70
N ALA A 21 -62.72 -16.97 29.50
CA ALA A 21 -63.26 -18.09 28.74
C ALA A 21 -62.21 -19.09 28.27
N ALA A 22 -60.97 -18.63 28.01
CA ALA A 22 -59.87 -19.51 27.64
C ALA A 22 -59.29 -20.33 28.82
N ARG A 23 -59.45 -19.81 30.05
CA ARG A 23 -59.02 -20.49 31.28
C ARG A 23 -59.91 -21.65 31.70
N ASP A 24 -61.23 -21.51 31.51
CA ASP A 24 -62.21 -22.57 31.86
C ASP A 24 -62.19 -23.72 30.85
N ALA A 25 -61.87 -23.49 29.60
CA ALA A 25 -61.71 -24.53 28.58
C ALA A 25 -60.44 -25.42 28.77
N MET A 26 -59.46 -24.94 29.51
CA MET A 26 -58.21 -25.70 29.77
C MET A 26 -58.27 -26.67 30.95
N ASN A 27 -59.28 -26.59 31.83
CA ASN A 27 -59.39 -27.41 33.04
C ASN A 27 -60.05 -28.77 32.84
N HIS A 28 -60.58 -29.09 31.67
CA HIS A 28 -61.28 -30.33 31.37
C HIS A 28 -60.51 -31.32 30.47
N LEU A 29 -59.26 -31.10 30.17
CA LEU A 29 -58.44 -32.03 29.44
C LEU A 29 -57.74 -33.03 30.38
N ASN A 30 -58.13 -34.27 30.28
CA ASN A 30 -57.69 -35.41 31.10
C ASN A 30 -56.18 -35.65 30.89
N ARG A 31 -55.34 -35.65 31.92
CA ARG A 31 -53.88 -35.83 31.92
C ARG A 31 -53.37 -37.00 31.08
N ARG A 32 -54.19 -38.02 30.84
CA ARG A 32 -53.80 -39.18 30.02
C ARG A 32 -53.77 -38.96 28.55
N ASN A 33 -54.55 -38.00 28.01
CA ASN A 33 -54.54 -37.67 26.58
C ASN A 33 -53.48 -36.58 26.23
N PHE A 34 -52.97 -35.85 27.23
CA PHE A 34 -51.93 -34.86 27.04
C PHE A 34 -50.55 -35.49 26.79
N LEU A 35 -50.25 -36.63 27.46
CA LEU A 35 -48.95 -37.31 27.30
C LEU A 35 -48.82 -38.10 25.99
N LEU A 36 -49.90 -38.54 25.36
CA LEU A 36 -49.88 -39.25 24.08
C LEU A 36 -49.84 -38.28 22.88
N GLY A 37 -50.42 -37.09 23.00
CA GLY A 37 -50.36 -36.04 21.97
C GLY A 37 -49.02 -35.34 21.87
N THR A 38 -48.32 -35.19 22.99
CA THR A 38 -46.98 -34.52 22.99
C THR A 38 -45.85 -35.39 22.45
N ALA A 39 -45.95 -36.73 22.59
CA ALA A 39 -44.95 -37.65 22.03
C ALA A 39 -45.04 -37.73 20.49
N ALA A 40 -46.24 -37.71 19.91
CA ALA A 40 -46.46 -37.72 18.47
C ALA A 40 -46.07 -36.36 17.80
N ALA A 41 -46.36 -35.25 18.48
CA ALA A 41 -45.99 -33.92 18.01
C ALA A 41 -44.47 -33.65 18.10
N ALA A 42 -43.79 -34.19 19.13
CA ALA A 42 -42.34 -34.08 19.27
C ALA A 42 -41.61 -34.94 18.22
N ALA A 43 -42.12 -36.12 17.87
CA ALA A 43 -41.55 -36.98 16.85
C ALA A 43 -41.73 -36.39 15.42
N GLN A 44 -42.84 -35.74 15.14
CA GLN A 44 -43.05 -35.05 13.86
C GLN A 44 -42.25 -33.73 13.76
N ALA A 45 -42.04 -33.02 14.86
CA ALA A 45 -41.19 -31.84 14.90
C ALA A 45 -39.70 -32.16 14.73
N SER A 46 -39.22 -33.30 15.26
CA SER A 46 -37.83 -33.70 15.04
C SER A 46 -37.56 -34.16 13.62
N VAL A 47 -38.49 -34.90 12.98
CA VAL A 47 -38.33 -35.29 11.56
C VAL A 47 -38.46 -34.08 10.63
N ALA A 48 -39.27 -33.07 10.93
CA ALA A 48 -39.34 -31.81 10.18
C ALA A 48 -38.11 -30.95 10.40
N ALA A 49 -37.52 -30.94 11.59
CA ALA A 49 -36.26 -30.23 11.87
C ALA A 49 -35.07 -30.88 11.16
N ASP A 50 -35.00 -32.20 11.09
CA ASP A 50 -33.94 -32.93 10.38
C ASP A 50 -34.11 -32.80 8.85
N LEU A 51 -35.31 -32.66 8.30
CA LEU A 51 -35.58 -32.40 6.90
C LEU A 51 -35.28 -30.93 6.51
N LEU A 52 -35.38 -29.99 7.47
CA LEU A 52 -35.00 -28.58 7.27
C LEU A 52 -33.51 -28.32 7.53
N ALA A 53 -32.86 -29.11 8.35
CA ALA A 53 -31.41 -29.06 8.57
C ALA A 53 -30.60 -29.63 7.39
N GLY A 54 -31.23 -30.42 6.50
CA GLY A 54 -30.58 -30.99 5.31
C GLY A 54 -30.59 -30.11 4.06
N GLN A 55 -31.22 -28.92 4.10
CA GLN A 55 -31.15 -27.92 3.03
C GLN A 55 -30.33 -26.69 3.52
N GLU A 56 -29.06 -26.88 3.82
CA GLU A 56 -28.12 -25.79 3.69
C GLU A 56 -28.15 -25.41 2.20
N THR A 57 -28.88 -24.34 1.86
CA THR A 57 -28.64 -23.64 0.60
C THR A 57 -27.14 -23.41 0.53
N PRO A 58 -26.42 -23.86 -0.51
CA PRO A 58 -25.00 -23.58 -0.63
C PRO A 58 -24.86 -22.07 -0.45
N ARG A 59 -24.18 -21.63 0.61
CA ARG A 59 -23.74 -20.24 0.66
C ARG A 59 -23.01 -20.00 -0.66
N PRO A 60 -23.41 -18.99 -1.45
CA PRO A 60 -22.70 -18.69 -2.68
C PRO A 60 -21.21 -18.63 -2.30
N GLU A 61 -20.41 -19.48 -2.94
CA GLU A 61 -18.98 -19.51 -2.74
C GLU A 61 -18.49 -18.07 -2.91
N LYS A 62 -17.99 -17.48 -1.83
CA LYS A 62 -17.58 -16.09 -1.85
C LYS A 62 -16.43 -16.01 -2.83
N LYS A 63 -16.65 -15.46 -4.03
CA LYS A 63 -15.60 -15.30 -5.05
C LYS A 63 -14.40 -14.65 -4.39
N GLN A 64 -13.23 -15.24 -4.55
CA GLN A 64 -11.99 -14.63 -4.08
C GLN A 64 -11.83 -13.25 -4.74
N PRO A 65 -11.51 -12.18 -4.00
CA PRO A 65 -11.37 -10.85 -4.57
C PRO A 65 -10.21 -10.78 -5.55
N ASN A 66 -10.35 -10.04 -6.64
CA ASN A 66 -9.23 -9.60 -7.45
C ASN A 66 -8.37 -8.60 -6.67
N ILE A 67 -7.12 -8.45 -7.06
CA ILE A 67 -6.21 -7.47 -6.50
C ILE A 67 -5.63 -6.64 -7.66
N VAL A 68 -5.81 -5.32 -7.59
CA VAL A 68 -5.20 -4.37 -8.52
C VAL A 68 -4.30 -3.44 -7.73
N ILE A 69 -3.01 -3.45 -8.01
CA ILE A 69 -2.02 -2.53 -7.42
C ILE A 69 -1.63 -1.52 -8.48
N TYR A 70 -2.08 -0.27 -8.31
CA TYR A 70 -1.63 0.86 -9.09
C TYR A 70 -0.42 1.49 -8.40
N HIS A 71 0.76 1.26 -8.95
CA HIS A 71 2.05 1.60 -8.38
C HIS A 71 2.69 2.74 -9.18
N SER A 72 2.81 3.91 -8.59
CA SER A 72 3.51 5.06 -9.11
C SER A 72 4.97 5.06 -8.64
N ASP A 73 5.89 5.71 -9.34
CA ASP A 73 7.30 5.86 -8.94
C ASP A 73 7.58 7.31 -8.50
N GLN A 74 8.15 7.47 -7.32
CA GLN A 74 8.59 8.77 -6.81
C GLN A 74 7.45 9.76 -6.48
N PHE A 75 6.22 9.27 -6.24
CA PHE A 75 5.05 10.09 -5.94
C PHE A 75 5.04 10.47 -4.45
N ARG A 76 5.11 11.76 -4.14
CA ARG A 76 5.06 12.29 -2.76
C ARG A 76 3.66 12.12 -2.16
N TRP A 77 3.60 11.74 -0.88
CA TRP A 77 2.35 11.58 -0.14
C TRP A 77 1.49 12.85 -0.08
N ASP A 78 2.14 14.03 -0.01
CA ASP A 78 1.50 15.35 0.08
C ASP A 78 1.05 15.90 -1.28
N PHE A 79 1.19 15.12 -2.36
CA PHE A 79 0.66 15.41 -3.69
C PHE A 79 -0.66 14.66 -3.98
N VAL A 80 -1.29 14.08 -2.97
CA VAL A 80 -2.68 13.61 -3.00
C VAL A 80 -3.54 14.64 -2.28
N GLY A 81 -4.60 15.16 -2.93
CA GLY A 81 -5.41 16.30 -2.45
C GLY A 81 -5.99 16.08 -1.06
N VAL A 82 -6.52 14.89 -0.76
CA VAL A 82 -7.08 14.56 0.58
C VAL A 82 -6.05 14.61 1.71
N ASN A 83 -4.76 14.62 1.43
CA ASN A 83 -3.72 14.79 2.45
C ASN A 83 -3.53 16.26 2.84
N GLY A 84 -4.13 17.21 2.11
CA GLY A 84 -4.52 18.53 2.56
C GLY A 84 -3.43 19.59 2.74
N LEU A 85 -2.19 19.34 2.28
CA LEU A 85 -1.08 20.27 2.54
C LEU A 85 -0.67 21.13 1.33
N ASN A 86 -1.26 20.87 0.17
CA ASN A 86 -0.80 21.46 -1.07
C ASN A 86 -1.97 21.99 -1.91
N SER A 87 -2.13 23.30 -1.93
CA SER A 87 -3.26 23.96 -2.60
C SER A 87 -3.22 23.89 -4.14
N SER A 88 -2.10 23.52 -4.73
CA SER A 88 -1.96 23.36 -6.18
C SER A 88 -2.17 21.91 -6.64
N THR A 89 -2.33 20.98 -5.71
CA THR A 89 -2.62 19.58 -6.05
C THR A 89 -4.03 19.45 -6.58
N HIS A 90 -4.17 18.83 -7.74
CA HIS A 90 -5.45 18.52 -8.36
C HIS A 90 -5.52 17.02 -8.68
N THR A 91 -6.07 16.25 -7.72
CA THR A 91 -6.17 14.78 -7.79
C THR A 91 -7.59 14.31 -7.48
N PRO A 92 -8.61 14.73 -8.26
CA PRO A 92 -10.01 14.43 -7.95
C PRO A 92 -10.34 12.94 -7.96
N ASN A 93 -9.65 12.12 -8.75
CA ASN A 93 -9.88 10.68 -8.81
C ASN A 93 -9.30 9.95 -7.59
N LEU A 94 -8.11 10.36 -7.14
CA LEU A 94 -7.50 9.85 -5.90
C LEU A 94 -8.28 10.32 -4.67
N ASP A 95 -8.81 11.54 -4.68
CA ASP A 95 -9.66 12.07 -3.61
C ASP A 95 -10.98 11.30 -3.53
N ALA A 96 -11.60 11.00 -4.68
CA ALA A 96 -12.78 10.15 -4.77
C ALA A 96 -12.48 8.68 -4.34
N LEU A 97 -11.30 8.16 -4.67
CA LEU A 97 -10.86 6.86 -4.18
C LEU A 97 -10.73 6.89 -2.64
N ALA A 98 -10.07 7.90 -2.08
CA ALA A 98 -9.86 8.04 -0.65
C ALA A 98 -11.17 8.13 0.14
N ALA A 99 -12.22 8.75 -0.43
CA ALA A 99 -13.52 8.85 0.20
C ALA A 99 -14.20 7.50 0.47
N SER A 100 -13.86 6.45 -0.31
CA SER A 100 -14.40 5.09 -0.17
C SER A 100 -13.37 4.07 0.36
N SER A 101 -12.10 4.47 0.55
CA SER A 101 -10.98 3.60 0.90
C SER A 101 -10.49 3.79 2.32
N THR A 102 -9.55 2.93 2.72
CA THR A 102 -8.68 3.15 3.89
C THR A 102 -7.45 3.93 3.42
N ASN A 103 -7.29 5.17 3.89
CA ASN A 103 -6.14 6.04 3.63
C ASN A 103 -5.12 5.95 4.79
N PHE A 104 -3.94 5.42 4.52
CA PHE A 104 -2.84 5.33 5.47
C PHE A 104 -1.97 6.59 5.38
N THR A 105 -2.27 7.59 6.20
CA THR A 105 -1.61 8.91 6.13
C THR A 105 -0.15 8.90 6.58
N HIS A 106 0.30 7.84 7.22
CA HIS A 106 1.69 7.64 7.68
C HIS A 106 2.30 6.35 7.11
N ALA A 107 1.94 6.01 5.86
CA ALA A 107 2.64 4.93 5.16
C ALA A 107 4.06 5.36 4.79
N VAL A 108 5.02 4.43 4.94
CA VAL A 108 6.44 4.68 4.64
C VAL A 108 7.04 3.53 3.84
N THR A 109 7.96 3.87 2.93
CA THR A 109 8.82 2.88 2.32
C THR A 109 9.92 2.45 3.29
N ASN A 110 10.27 1.16 3.28
CA ASN A 110 11.35 0.63 4.11
C ASN A 110 12.73 0.81 3.48
N GLN A 111 12.78 1.19 2.19
CA GLN A 111 14.01 1.66 1.54
C GLN A 111 13.66 2.62 0.40
N PRO A 112 14.03 3.91 0.47
CA PRO A 112 13.61 4.94 -0.49
C PRO A 112 14.45 4.91 -1.78
N VAL A 113 14.41 3.77 -2.48
CA VAL A 113 15.06 3.51 -3.79
C VAL A 113 14.15 2.58 -4.59
N CYS A 114 13.99 2.80 -5.89
CA CYS A 114 13.01 2.11 -6.74
C CYS A 114 13.07 0.57 -6.63
N ALA A 115 14.14 -0.08 -7.11
CA ALA A 115 14.22 -1.54 -7.12
C ALA A 115 14.17 -2.15 -5.70
N PRO A 116 14.90 -1.63 -4.70
CA PRO A 116 14.78 -2.07 -3.31
C PRO A 116 13.35 -2.00 -2.76
N SER A 117 12.69 -0.84 -2.85
CA SER A 117 11.31 -0.68 -2.37
C SER A 117 10.34 -1.64 -3.05
N ARG A 118 10.45 -1.82 -4.37
CA ARG A 118 9.63 -2.77 -5.14
C ARG A 118 9.83 -4.20 -4.65
N SER A 119 11.09 -4.60 -4.38
CA SER A 119 11.39 -5.93 -3.85
C SER A 119 10.81 -6.15 -2.45
N VAL A 120 10.90 -5.14 -1.58
CA VAL A 120 10.28 -5.15 -0.23
C VAL A 120 8.78 -5.32 -0.34
N THR A 121 8.14 -4.53 -1.19
CA THR A 121 6.68 -4.52 -1.39
C THR A 121 6.14 -5.88 -1.79
N ILE A 122 6.77 -6.57 -2.77
CA ILE A 122 6.25 -7.84 -3.29
C ILE A 122 6.68 -9.07 -2.49
N THR A 123 7.68 -8.96 -1.60
CA THR A 123 8.19 -10.09 -0.82
C THR A 123 7.84 -10.02 0.66
N GLY A 124 7.45 -8.86 1.19
CA GLY A 124 7.29 -8.66 2.62
C GLY A 124 8.59 -8.85 3.41
N ARG A 125 9.78 -8.61 2.79
CA ARG A 125 11.11 -8.78 3.38
C ARG A 125 11.95 -7.54 3.16
N TYR A 126 12.95 -7.32 4.01
CA TYR A 126 13.87 -6.21 3.85
C TYR A 126 14.76 -6.37 2.60
N ALA A 127 15.13 -5.27 1.98
CA ALA A 127 15.86 -5.25 0.72
C ALA A 127 17.21 -5.98 0.79
N THR A 128 17.91 -5.96 1.92
CA THR A 128 19.12 -6.73 2.16
C THR A 128 18.90 -8.25 2.09
N GLU A 129 17.71 -8.73 2.49
CA GLU A 129 17.33 -10.13 2.41
C GLU A 129 16.87 -10.53 1.00
N THR A 130 16.26 -9.61 0.24
CA THR A 130 15.78 -9.89 -1.13
C THR A 130 16.91 -9.98 -2.15
N GLY A 131 18.10 -9.50 -1.82
CA GLY A 131 19.23 -9.34 -2.74
C GLY A 131 19.21 -8.01 -3.50
N VAL A 132 18.08 -7.29 -3.51
CA VAL A 132 17.88 -6.01 -4.22
C VAL A 132 18.08 -4.84 -3.25
N TRP A 133 19.23 -4.75 -2.62
CA TRP A 133 19.54 -3.67 -1.69
C TRP A 133 19.97 -2.35 -2.37
N ARG A 134 20.14 -2.38 -3.70
CA ARG A 134 20.41 -1.23 -4.59
C ARG A 134 19.85 -1.49 -5.98
N ASN A 135 19.73 -0.45 -6.80
CA ASN A 135 19.37 -0.59 -8.21
C ASN A 135 20.38 -1.43 -8.99
N GLY A 136 19.93 -2.09 -10.04
CA GLY A 136 20.74 -2.96 -10.90
C GLY A 136 20.98 -4.38 -10.37
N ARG A 137 20.48 -4.71 -9.18
CA ARG A 137 20.53 -6.07 -8.61
C ARG A 137 19.23 -6.82 -8.88
N GLY A 138 19.37 -8.15 -9.06
CA GLY A 138 18.21 -9.02 -9.29
C GLY A 138 17.57 -9.53 -8.01
N LEU A 139 16.25 -9.71 -8.06
CA LEU A 139 15.50 -10.38 -7.00
C LEU A 139 15.92 -11.85 -6.89
N ARG A 140 16.16 -12.31 -5.67
CA ARG A 140 16.42 -13.73 -5.40
C ARG A 140 15.22 -14.57 -5.81
N GLN A 141 15.47 -15.64 -6.58
CA GLN A 141 14.42 -16.50 -7.17
C GLN A 141 13.81 -17.49 -6.18
N ASP A 142 14.49 -17.76 -5.07
CA ASP A 142 14.08 -18.70 -4.02
C ASP A 142 13.09 -18.10 -3.01
N LEU A 143 12.79 -16.83 -3.11
CA LEU A 143 11.91 -16.15 -2.16
C LEU A 143 10.42 -16.23 -2.57
N PRO A 144 9.52 -16.46 -1.59
CA PRO A 144 8.10 -16.27 -1.84
C PRO A 144 7.81 -14.79 -2.13
N THR A 145 6.96 -14.55 -3.12
CA THR A 145 6.45 -13.23 -3.49
C THR A 145 4.93 -13.22 -3.41
N LEU A 146 4.31 -12.03 -3.43
CA LEU A 146 2.86 -11.92 -3.55
C LEU A 146 2.32 -12.75 -4.73
N ALA A 147 2.96 -12.63 -5.89
CA ALA A 147 2.54 -13.34 -7.10
C ALA A 147 2.69 -14.87 -6.94
N THR A 148 3.81 -15.38 -6.41
CA THR A 148 3.99 -16.83 -6.26
C THR A 148 3.00 -17.43 -5.27
N GLU A 149 2.69 -16.74 -4.17
CA GLU A 149 1.74 -17.24 -3.17
C GLU A 149 0.29 -17.19 -3.67
N LEU A 150 -0.10 -16.12 -4.35
CA LEU A 150 -1.42 -16.03 -4.97
C LEU A 150 -1.62 -17.05 -6.11
N ARG A 151 -0.58 -17.32 -6.92
CA ARG A 151 -0.65 -18.37 -7.95
C ARG A 151 -0.87 -19.77 -7.34
N LYS A 152 -0.25 -20.09 -6.20
CA LYS A 152 -0.53 -21.33 -5.46
C LYS A 152 -1.99 -21.42 -5.00
N ALA A 153 -2.62 -20.27 -4.77
CA ALA A 153 -4.03 -20.16 -4.39
C ALA A 153 -4.99 -20.05 -5.59
N GLY A 154 -4.50 -20.25 -6.83
CA GLY A 154 -5.33 -20.29 -8.05
C GLY A 154 -5.50 -18.95 -8.76
N TYR A 155 -4.83 -17.88 -8.35
CA TYR A 155 -4.84 -16.60 -9.05
C TYR A 155 -4.02 -16.63 -10.34
N SER A 156 -4.40 -15.82 -11.33
CA SER A 156 -3.44 -15.35 -12.35
C SER A 156 -2.64 -14.16 -11.80
N ALA A 157 -1.35 -14.06 -12.17
CA ALA A 157 -0.47 -12.98 -11.73
C ALA A 157 0.07 -12.21 -12.94
N ASN A 158 -0.29 -10.94 -13.03
CA ASN A 158 -0.20 -10.09 -14.22
C ASN A 158 0.54 -8.79 -13.91
N TYR A 159 1.37 -8.32 -14.83
CA TYR A 159 2.23 -7.16 -14.64
C TYR A 159 2.29 -6.27 -15.88
N ILE A 160 2.23 -4.94 -15.68
CA ILE A 160 2.32 -3.94 -16.74
C ILE A 160 3.24 -2.80 -16.29
N GLY A 161 4.19 -2.38 -17.12
CA GLY A 161 5.01 -1.20 -16.91
C GLY A 161 6.40 -1.47 -16.32
N LYS A 162 6.87 -0.69 -15.34
CA LYS A 162 8.23 -0.74 -14.80
C LYS A 162 8.41 -1.89 -13.81
N TRP A 163 9.33 -2.84 -14.12
CA TRP A 163 9.69 -3.96 -13.22
C TRP A 163 10.80 -3.62 -12.24
N HIS A 164 11.98 -3.30 -12.75
CA HIS A 164 13.19 -2.84 -12.06
C HIS A 164 13.85 -3.85 -11.08
N MET A 165 13.47 -5.12 -11.12
CA MET A 165 13.99 -6.15 -10.20
C MET A 165 14.68 -7.32 -10.91
N ALA A 166 14.96 -7.21 -12.21
CA ALA A 166 15.89 -8.11 -12.91
C ALA A 166 17.32 -7.55 -12.86
N PRO A 167 18.36 -8.42 -12.82
CA PRO A 167 19.74 -7.95 -12.80
C PRO A 167 20.08 -7.19 -14.10
N SER A 168 20.77 -6.07 -13.99
CA SER A 168 21.20 -5.28 -15.16
C SER A 168 22.18 -6.03 -16.07
N SER A 169 22.87 -7.04 -15.54
CA SER A 169 23.81 -7.88 -16.30
C SER A 169 23.14 -8.85 -17.27
N GLU A 170 21.84 -9.15 -17.07
CA GLU A 170 21.12 -10.17 -17.85
C GLU A 170 20.22 -9.59 -18.94
N THR A 171 20.13 -8.26 -19.02
CA THR A 171 19.40 -7.57 -20.08
C THR A 171 20.39 -6.87 -21.01
N GLU A 172 20.23 -7.04 -22.34
CA GLU A 172 21.03 -6.30 -23.31
C GLU A 172 21.00 -4.81 -23.03
N GLY A 173 22.16 -4.14 -23.09
CA GLY A 173 22.24 -2.69 -22.86
C GLY A 173 22.09 -2.23 -21.40
N GLY A 174 22.34 -3.09 -20.40
CA GLY A 174 22.38 -2.67 -18.99
C GLY A 174 21.01 -2.40 -18.36
N GLY A 175 19.97 -3.11 -18.77
CA GLY A 175 18.62 -2.99 -18.25
C GLY A 175 17.54 -2.74 -19.33
N ILE A 176 17.96 -2.61 -20.58
CA ILE A 176 17.11 -2.48 -21.75
C ILE A 176 16.87 -3.87 -22.34
N GLY A 177 15.63 -4.23 -22.64
CA GLY A 177 15.29 -5.50 -23.23
C GLY A 177 14.25 -6.29 -22.42
N PRO A 178 13.82 -7.46 -22.92
CA PRO A 178 12.83 -8.29 -22.25
C PRO A 178 13.38 -8.86 -20.94
N VAL A 179 12.52 -8.97 -19.94
CA VAL A 179 12.83 -9.67 -18.68
C VAL A 179 12.51 -11.16 -18.87
N SER A 180 13.46 -12.05 -18.58
CA SER A 180 13.25 -13.49 -18.65
C SER A 180 12.25 -13.98 -17.57
N PRO A 181 11.48 -15.05 -17.83
CA PRO A 181 10.43 -15.53 -16.93
C PRO A 181 10.89 -15.80 -15.49
N GLU A 182 12.10 -16.32 -15.31
CA GLU A 182 12.71 -16.61 -14.01
C GLU A 182 12.96 -15.35 -13.16
N HIS A 183 13.10 -14.18 -13.80
CA HIS A 183 13.32 -12.90 -13.13
C HIS A 183 12.04 -12.06 -12.96
N ARG A 184 10.86 -12.62 -13.26
CA ARG A 184 9.56 -11.93 -13.12
C ARG A 184 8.89 -12.12 -11.76
N GLY A 185 9.55 -12.73 -10.78
CA GLY A 185 9.04 -12.87 -9.41
C GLY A 185 7.66 -13.55 -9.31
N GLY A 186 7.31 -14.44 -10.27
CA GLY A 186 6.03 -15.14 -10.30
C GLY A 186 4.93 -14.49 -11.14
N PHE A 187 5.14 -13.32 -11.73
CA PHE A 187 4.22 -12.68 -12.67
C PHE A 187 4.38 -13.30 -14.07
N LEU A 188 3.67 -14.38 -14.34
CA LEU A 188 3.90 -15.25 -15.49
C LEU A 188 2.70 -15.35 -16.46
N ASP A 189 1.56 -14.72 -16.15
CA ASP A 189 0.36 -14.83 -16.98
C ASP A 189 0.30 -13.71 -18.03
N PHE A 190 -0.22 -12.55 -17.72
CA PHE A 190 -0.11 -11.39 -18.60
C PHE A 190 1.10 -10.56 -18.18
N TRP A 191 1.98 -10.29 -19.14
CA TRP A 191 3.20 -9.51 -18.91
C TRP A 191 3.43 -8.58 -20.09
N GLU A 192 3.43 -7.26 -19.84
CA GLU A 192 3.81 -6.22 -20.79
C GLU A 192 4.63 -5.17 -20.03
N ALA A 193 5.96 -5.36 -19.94
CA ALA A 193 6.80 -4.58 -19.05
C ALA A 193 8.23 -4.37 -19.58
N ALA A 194 8.92 -3.42 -18.94
CA ALA A 194 10.36 -3.20 -19.09
C ALA A 194 11.04 -3.28 -17.72
N ASN A 195 12.31 -3.71 -17.68
CA ASN A 195 13.06 -3.73 -16.42
C ASN A 195 13.26 -2.29 -15.90
N ALA A 196 14.06 -1.50 -16.56
CA ALA A 196 14.26 -0.07 -16.27
C ALA A 196 13.52 0.76 -17.33
N LEU A 197 12.26 1.08 -17.07
CA LEU A 197 11.38 1.74 -18.04
C LEU A 197 11.92 3.13 -18.45
N GLU A 198 12.62 3.81 -17.55
CA GLU A 198 13.33 5.08 -17.79
C GLU A 198 14.47 4.97 -18.80
N HIS A 199 15.00 3.76 -19.05
CA HIS A 199 16.06 3.52 -20.02
C HIS A 199 15.51 3.05 -21.37
N SER A 200 14.36 2.39 -21.37
CA SER A 200 13.72 1.86 -22.59
C SER A 200 12.69 2.82 -23.20
N SER A 201 12.42 3.95 -22.53
CA SER A 201 11.42 4.91 -22.99
C SER A 201 11.71 6.34 -22.55
N HIS A 202 11.22 7.27 -23.35
CA HIS A 202 11.00 8.68 -23.04
C HIS A 202 9.50 8.93 -22.80
N PRO A 203 9.11 10.14 -22.34
CA PRO A 203 7.70 10.41 -22.00
C PRO A 203 6.70 10.20 -23.14
N TYR A 204 7.13 10.30 -24.41
CA TYR A 204 6.27 10.22 -25.61
C TYR A 204 6.69 9.15 -26.62
N GLU A 205 7.70 8.36 -26.32
CA GLU A 205 8.11 7.23 -27.19
C GLU A 205 8.92 6.21 -26.38
N GLY A 206 8.87 4.94 -26.80
CA GLY A 206 9.66 3.91 -26.15
C GLY A 206 9.19 2.52 -26.50
N THR A 207 9.66 1.55 -25.72
CA THR A 207 9.35 0.13 -25.91
C THR A 207 9.22 -0.57 -24.57
N ILE A 208 8.20 -1.41 -24.42
CA ILE A 208 8.09 -2.45 -23.41
C ILE A 208 8.04 -3.80 -24.12
N TRP A 209 8.07 -4.90 -23.41
CA TRP A 209 8.09 -6.25 -23.98
C TRP A 209 6.95 -7.09 -23.43
N ASP A 210 6.36 -7.91 -24.31
CA ASP A 210 5.33 -8.87 -23.91
C ASP A 210 5.94 -10.09 -23.17
N ARG A 211 5.07 -11.04 -22.82
CA ARG A 211 5.45 -12.27 -22.12
C ARG A 211 6.47 -13.10 -22.90
N ASP A 212 6.40 -13.11 -24.21
CA ASP A 212 7.23 -13.92 -25.10
C ASP A 212 8.50 -13.16 -25.56
N GLY A 213 8.69 -11.93 -25.07
CA GLY A 213 9.84 -11.09 -25.36
C GLY A 213 9.70 -10.25 -26.63
N ASN A 214 8.50 -10.18 -27.24
CA ASN A 214 8.27 -9.34 -28.40
C ASN A 214 8.16 -7.88 -27.99
N PRO A 215 8.77 -6.94 -28.73
CA PRO A 215 8.70 -5.52 -28.43
C PRO A 215 7.29 -4.95 -28.71
N ILE A 216 6.84 -4.10 -27.81
CA ILE A 216 5.62 -3.29 -27.96
C ILE A 216 6.05 -1.82 -27.93
N PRO A 217 6.30 -1.20 -29.10
CA PRO A 217 6.67 0.20 -29.17
C PRO A 217 5.47 1.12 -29.00
N PHE A 218 5.71 2.35 -28.51
CA PHE A 218 4.75 3.44 -28.53
C PHE A 218 5.43 4.74 -29.00
N LYS A 219 4.64 5.63 -29.59
CA LYS A 219 5.11 6.93 -30.06
C LYS A 219 3.96 7.92 -30.22
N GLY A 220 4.18 9.15 -29.73
CA GLY A 220 3.23 10.27 -29.90
C GLY A 220 2.17 10.39 -28.81
N GLU A 221 2.04 9.42 -27.92
CA GLU A 221 1.22 9.46 -26.72
C GLU A 221 2.07 9.56 -25.45
N TYR A 222 1.53 10.14 -24.37
CA TYR A 222 2.24 10.23 -23.10
C TYR A 222 2.32 8.84 -22.45
N ARG A 223 3.49 8.48 -21.89
CA ARG A 223 3.76 7.13 -21.37
C ARG A 223 2.72 6.64 -20.35
N VAL A 224 2.18 7.53 -19.50
CA VAL A 224 1.13 7.18 -18.55
C VAL A 224 -0.11 6.68 -19.28
N ASP A 225 -0.51 7.33 -20.38
CA ASP A 225 -1.66 6.91 -21.20
C ASP A 225 -1.40 5.57 -21.86
N PHE A 226 -0.22 5.41 -22.47
CA PHE A 226 0.18 4.12 -23.08
C PHE A 226 0.10 2.95 -22.07
N ILE A 227 0.69 3.10 -20.88
CA ILE A 227 0.65 2.04 -19.85
C ILE A 227 -0.80 1.80 -19.38
N THR A 228 -1.62 2.85 -19.32
CA THR A 228 -3.04 2.76 -18.95
C THR A 228 -3.83 1.99 -20.02
N ASP A 229 -3.55 2.21 -21.30
CA ASP A 229 -4.17 1.47 -22.41
C ASP A 229 -3.83 -0.03 -22.35
N ARG A 230 -2.61 -0.40 -21.89
CA ARG A 230 -2.25 -1.81 -21.66
C ARG A 230 -3.05 -2.41 -20.51
N ALA A 231 -3.27 -1.63 -19.44
CA ALA A 231 -4.12 -2.06 -18.33
C ALA A 231 -5.59 -2.22 -18.76
N GLU A 232 -6.12 -1.29 -19.56
CA GLU A 232 -7.44 -1.41 -20.16
C GLU A 232 -7.57 -2.68 -21.02
N LYS A 233 -6.60 -2.94 -21.89
CA LYS A 233 -6.54 -4.16 -22.70
C LYS A 233 -6.66 -5.42 -21.85
N PHE A 234 -5.98 -5.50 -20.70
CA PHE A 234 -6.06 -6.63 -19.79
C PHE A 234 -7.43 -6.71 -19.12
N LEU A 235 -7.91 -5.62 -18.55
CA LEU A 235 -9.14 -5.61 -17.74
C LEU A 235 -10.41 -5.90 -18.54
N ARG A 236 -10.43 -5.57 -19.84
CA ARG A 236 -11.55 -5.88 -20.74
C ARG A 236 -11.54 -7.32 -21.28
N GLN A 237 -10.50 -8.09 -20.98
CA GLN A 237 -10.50 -9.52 -21.32
C GLN A 237 -11.31 -10.31 -20.28
N PRO A 238 -12.08 -11.33 -20.69
CA PRO A 238 -12.74 -12.22 -19.74
C PRO A 238 -11.76 -12.87 -18.78
N GLN A 239 -12.03 -12.78 -17.47
CA GLN A 239 -11.20 -13.36 -16.43
C GLN A 239 -11.85 -14.64 -15.89
N GLU A 240 -11.23 -15.80 -16.15
CA GLU A 240 -11.72 -17.11 -15.67
C GLU A 240 -11.34 -17.38 -14.22
N LYS A 241 -10.33 -16.68 -13.69
CA LYS A 241 -9.75 -16.84 -12.36
C LYS A 241 -9.69 -15.49 -11.64
N PRO A 242 -9.67 -15.46 -10.30
CA PRO A 242 -9.28 -14.26 -9.61
C PRO A 242 -7.86 -13.87 -10.06
N PHE A 243 -7.58 -12.58 -10.11
CA PHE A 243 -6.31 -12.09 -10.63
C PHE A 243 -5.63 -11.11 -9.68
N LEU A 244 -4.30 -11.14 -9.70
CA LEU A 244 -3.43 -10.06 -9.29
C LEU A 244 -3.00 -9.31 -10.54
N LEU A 245 -3.25 -8.00 -10.60
CA LEU A 245 -2.71 -7.09 -11.61
C LEU A 245 -1.89 -6.00 -10.95
N MET A 246 -0.62 -5.87 -11.34
CA MET A 246 0.23 -4.76 -10.96
C MET A 246 0.43 -3.83 -12.16
N ILE A 247 -0.08 -2.59 -12.05
CA ILE A 247 0.09 -1.51 -13.03
C ILE A 247 1.17 -0.59 -12.46
N SER A 248 2.33 -0.57 -13.07
CA SER A 248 3.52 0.09 -12.54
C SER A 248 3.96 1.21 -13.46
N GLN A 249 3.54 2.42 -13.16
CA GLN A 249 3.92 3.65 -13.86
C GLN A 249 5.36 4.07 -13.53
N LEU A 250 5.96 4.86 -14.39
CA LEU A 250 7.22 5.54 -14.09
C LEU A 250 6.97 6.93 -13.48
N GLU A 251 5.95 7.63 -13.93
CA GLU A 251 5.65 8.98 -13.46
C GLU A 251 5.20 8.99 -11.99
N PRO A 252 5.55 10.09 -11.26
CA PRO A 252 6.23 11.32 -11.67
C PRO A 252 7.77 11.29 -11.57
N HIS A 253 8.43 10.14 -11.66
CA HIS A 253 9.89 10.00 -11.64
C HIS A 253 10.53 10.84 -12.75
N GLN A 254 11.73 11.40 -12.49
CA GLN A 254 12.49 12.10 -13.52
C GLN A 254 12.89 11.17 -14.66
N GLN A 255 13.04 11.75 -15.85
CA GLN A 255 13.68 11.11 -16.99
C GLN A 255 15.20 11.28 -16.83
N ASN A 256 15.90 10.20 -16.49
CA ASN A 256 17.30 10.24 -16.03
C ASN A 256 18.27 10.86 -17.03
N ASP A 257 18.17 10.46 -18.29
CA ASP A 257 19.05 10.94 -19.36
C ASP A 257 18.81 12.41 -19.73
N LEU A 258 17.59 12.92 -19.48
CA LEU A 258 17.26 14.33 -19.65
C LEU A 258 17.58 15.17 -18.39
N GLY A 259 17.85 14.54 -17.25
CA GLY A 259 18.11 15.19 -15.98
C GLY A 259 16.94 16.05 -15.47
N ARG A 260 15.70 15.73 -15.86
CA ARG A 260 14.51 16.50 -15.48
C ARG A 260 13.24 15.65 -15.35
N MET A 261 12.27 16.20 -14.62
CA MET A 261 10.88 15.76 -14.68
C MET A 261 10.28 16.17 -16.04
N VAL A 262 9.36 15.39 -16.56
CA VAL A 262 8.64 15.71 -17.79
C VAL A 262 7.17 15.36 -17.60
N GLY A 263 6.36 16.39 -17.38
CA GLY A 263 4.90 16.28 -17.36
C GLY A 263 4.30 16.22 -18.77
N PRO A 264 2.99 16.01 -18.89
CA PRO A 264 2.28 16.23 -20.16
C PRO A 264 2.54 17.64 -20.73
N ASN A 265 2.50 17.77 -22.06
CA ASN A 265 2.71 19.06 -22.73
C ASN A 265 1.87 20.18 -22.12
N GLY A 266 2.47 21.34 -21.85
CA GLY A 266 1.84 22.48 -21.20
C GLY A 266 1.84 22.45 -19.68
N SER A 267 2.43 21.42 -19.05
CA SER A 267 2.50 21.33 -17.58
C SER A 267 3.38 22.43 -16.98
N ALA A 268 4.54 22.70 -17.59
CA ALA A 268 5.46 23.71 -17.09
C ALA A 268 4.82 25.10 -17.02
N GLU A 269 4.07 25.49 -18.03
CA GLU A 269 3.35 26.77 -18.09
C GLU A 269 2.17 26.81 -17.12
N ARG A 270 1.39 25.74 -17.05
CA ARG A 270 0.20 25.66 -16.22
C ARG A 270 0.52 25.70 -14.72
N PHE A 271 1.63 25.13 -14.31
CA PHE A 271 2.06 25.02 -12.92
C PHE A 271 3.24 25.93 -12.56
N ALA A 272 3.53 26.96 -13.39
CA ALA A 272 4.67 27.86 -13.16
C ALA A 272 4.65 28.54 -11.78
N ASP A 273 3.47 28.88 -11.28
CA ASP A 273 3.24 29.54 -9.98
C ASP A 273 2.64 28.57 -8.93
N ALA A 274 2.85 27.27 -9.10
CA ALA A 274 2.30 26.28 -8.17
C ALA A 274 2.92 26.39 -6.78
N PHE A 275 2.16 25.96 -5.76
CA PHE A 275 2.61 25.94 -4.38
C PHE A 275 3.89 25.11 -4.21
N VAL A 276 4.85 25.67 -3.45
CA VAL A 276 6.10 24.97 -3.12
C VAL A 276 6.01 24.45 -1.69
N PRO A 277 6.08 23.13 -1.46
CA PRO A 277 6.11 22.54 -0.12
C PRO A 277 7.19 23.14 0.78
N VAL A 278 6.91 23.26 2.07
CA VAL A 278 7.80 23.93 3.04
C VAL A 278 9.16 23.26 3.11
N ASP A 279 9.21 21.94 3.12
CA ASP A 279 10.42 21.12 3.14
C ASP A 279 11.32 21.34 1.92
N LEU A 280 10.73 21.76 0.79
CA LEU A 280 11.49 22.08 -0.44
C LEU A 280 11.97 23.52 -0.44
N ARG A 281 11.06 24.49 -0.22
CA ARG A 281 11.43 25.93 -0.28
C ARG A 281 12.39 26.38 0.80
N SER A 282 12.53 25.58 1.89
CA SER A 282 13.41 25.91 3.01
C SER A 282 14.88 25.55 2.75
N PHE A 283 15.18 24.81 1.68
CA PHE A 283 16.54 24.38 1.34
C PHE A 283 16.87 24.62 -0.13
N PRO A 284 18.16 24.80 -0.47
CA PRO A 284 18.61 24.75 -1.85
C PRO A 284 18.25 23.41 -2.49
N GLY A 285 17.86 23.42 -3.76
CA GLY A 285 17.49 22.23 -4.54
C GLY A 285 17.12 22.64 -5.97
N ASP A 286 16.74 21.69 -6.79
CA ASP A 286 16.32 21.94 -8.17
C ASP A 286 14.79 22.04 -8.35
N TRP A 287 14.03 22.00 -7.25
CA TRP A 287 12.58 22.03 -7.22
C TRP A 287 11.95 23.14 -8.07
N HIS A 288 12.59 24.33 -8.13
CA HIS A 288 12.10 25.46 -8.93
C HIS A 288 12.06 25.20 -10.44
N LYS A 289 12.85 24.23 -10.94
CA LYS A 289 12.87 23.81 -12.34
C LYS A 289 11.97 22.60 -12.60
N GLN A 290 11.83 21.73 -11.61
CA GLN A 290 11.25 20.41 -11.76
C GLN A 290 9.78 20.35 -11.35
N LEU A 291 9.39 21.17 -10.37
CA LEU A 291 8.11 21.07 -9.72
C LEU A 291 6.90 21.26 -10.65
N PRO A 292 6.92 22.21 -11.62
CA PRO A 292 5.80 22.36 -12.55
C PRO A 292 5.50 21.10 -13.37
N ASP A 293 6.51 20.46 -13.93
CA ASP A 293 6.34 19.21 -14.66
C ASP A 293 5.96 18.04 -13.74
N TYR A 294 6.46 18.04 -12.50
CA TYR A 294 6.08 17.06 -11.49
C TYR A 294 4.58 17.13 -11.14
N TYR A 295 4.01 18.34 -11.00
CA TYR A 295 2.57 18.53 -10.80
C TYR A 295 1.77 17.96 -11.97
N GLY A 296 2.15 18.26 -13.19
CA GLY A 296 1.48 17.74 -14.37
C GLY A 296 1.55 16.21 -14.48
N ALA A 297 2.69 15.62 -14.11
CA ALA A 297 2.83 14.18 -14.08
C ALA A 297 1.95 13.53 -12.97
N CYS A 298 1.85 14.15 -11.79
CA CYS A 298 0.94 13.70 -10.73
C CYS A 298 -0.53 13.76 -11.16
N GLU A 299 -0.94 14.82 -11.83
CA GLU A 299 -2.29 14.98 -12.38
C GLU A 299 -2.60 13.93 -13.47
N SER A 300 -1.62 13.59 -14.31
CA SER A 300 -1.74 12.52 -15.30
C SER A 300 -1.92 11.14 -14.63
N ILE A 301 -1.20 10.86 -13.56
CA ILE A 301 -1.38 9.64 -12.75
C ILE A 301 -2.79 9.61 -12.15
N ASP A 302 -3.30 10.71 -11.62
CA ASP A 302 -4.66 10.80 -11.10
C ASP A 302 -5.71 10.47 -12.17
N ALA A 303 -5.57 11.06 -13.36
CA ALA A 303 -6.46 10.80 -14.50
C ALA A 303 -6.42 9.32 -14.91
N SER A 304 -5.23 8.72 -14.94
CA SER A 304 -5.05 7.28 -15.24
C SER A 304 -5.73 6.39 -14.20
N VAL A 305 -5.59 6.69 -12.90
CA VAL A 305 -6.31 5.97 -11.83
C VAL A 305 -7.82 6.06 -12.05
N GLY A 306 -8.32 7.25 -12.42
CA GLY A 306 -9.74 7.44 -12.77
C GLY A 306 -10.19 6.53 -13.93
N ARG A 307 -9.39 6.43 -14.99
CA ARG A 307 -9.65 5.55 -16.14
C ARG A 307 -9.69 4.07 -15.71
N VAL A 308 -8.69 3.59 -14.98
CA VAL A 308 -8.63 2.19 -14.53
C VAL A 308 -9.83 1.84 -13.64
N ARG A 309 -10.20 2.72 -12.69
CA ARG A 309 -11.37 2.50 -11.84
C ARG A 309 -12.68 2.48 -12.62
N LYS A 310 -12.83 3.37 -13.61
CA LYS A 310 -13.99 3.38 -14.51
C LYS A 310 -14.11 2.07 -15.29
N ILE A 311 -13.00 1.51 -15.77
CA ILE A 311 -13.01 0.21 -16.48
C ILE A 311 -13.43 -0.91 -15.54
N LEU A 312 -12.92 -0.94 -14.30
CA LEU A 312 -13.34 -1.92 -13.30
C LEU A 312 -14.85 -1.85 -13.03
N ASP A 313 -15.42 -0.66 -13.05
CA ASP A 313 -16.85 -0.43 -12.86
C ASP A 313 -17.66 -0.90 -14.09
N GLU A 314 -17.24 -0.53 -15.29
CA GLU A 314 -17.85 -0.96 -16.58
C GLU A 314 -17.85 -2.48 -16.75
N GLU A 315 -16.81 -3.17 -16.31
CA GLU A 315 -16.66 -4.63 -16.36
C GLU A 315 -17.31 -5.34 -15.15
N GLY A 316 -17.93 -4.59 -14.22
CA GLY A 316 -18.59 -5.16 -13.03
C GLY A 316 -17.62 -5.81 -12.04
N LEU A 317 -16.36 -5.36 -12.00
CA LEU A 317 -15.30 -5.92 -11.18
C LEU A 317 -15.10 -5.17 -9.85
N THR A 318 -15.58 -3.93 -9.73
CA THR A 318 -15.29 -3.01 -8.60
C THR A 318 -15.58 -3.64 -7.24
N GLU A 319 -16.77 -4.22 -7.05
CA GLU A 319 -17.23 -4.76 -5.76
C GLU A 319 -16.41 -5.97 -5.28
N ASN A 320 -15.76 -6.70 -6.19
CA ASN A 320 -14.94 -7.87 -5.88
C ASN A 320 -13.45 -7.62 -6.18
N THR A 321 -12.99 -6.37 -6.07
CA THR A 321 -11.59 -6.01 -6.32
C THR A 321 -11.03 -5.21 -5.14
N ILE A 322 -9.90 -5.65 -4.58
CA ILE A 322 -9.06 -4.84 -3.71
C ILE A 322 -8.19 -3.98 -4.62
N PHE A 323 -8.46 -2.66 -4.60
CA PHE A 323 -7.73 -1.68 -5.40
C PHE A 323 -6.78 -0.88 -4.50
N ILE A 324 -5.50 -0.85 -4.86
CA ILE A 324 -4.45 -0.16 -4.13
C ILE A 324 -3.85 0.93 -5.02
N PHE A 325 -3.77 2.17 -4.51
CA PHE A 325 -2.90 3.21 -5.04
C PHE A 325 -1.73 3.44 -4.08
N MET A 326 -0.50 3.40 -4.59
CA MET A 326 0.72 3.58 -3.81
C MET A 326 1.87 4.12 -4.64
N SER A 327 2.95 4.54 -3.95
CA SER A 327 4.26 4.82 -4.55
C SER A 327 5.36 4.02 -3.85
N ASP A 328 6.47 3.79 -4.55
CA ASP A 328 7.66 3.12 -3.98
C ASP A 328 8.47 4.01 -3.03
N HIS A 329 8.54 5.31 -3.27
CA HIS A 329 9.16 6.34 -2.43
C HIS A 329 8.68 7.73 -2.84
N GLY A 330 9.06 8.75 -2.06
CA GLY A 330 8.80 10.14 -2.38
C GLY A 330 9.95 10.81 -3.17
N CYS A 331 10.00 12.15 -3.08
CA CYS A 331 10.94 13.01 -3.79
C CYS A 331 11.29 14.24 -2.94
N HIS A 332 12.58 14.54 -2.76
CA HIS A 332 13.02 15.76 -2.08
C HIS A 332 13.74 16.77 -2.99
N PHE A 333 13.73 16.58 -4.29
CA PHE A 333 14.25 17.55 -5.30
C PHE A 333 15.64 18.09 -4.94
N MET A 334 16.58 17.22 -4.62
CA MET A 334 17.96 17.52 -4.21
C MET A 334 18.10 18.44 -2.98
N THR A 335 17.05 18.60 -2.17
CA THR A 335 17.13 19.46 -0.96
C THR A 335 17.84 18.78 0.22
N ARG A 336 18.03 17.47 0.21
CA ARG A 336 18.59 16.69 1.33
C ARG A 336 19.93 16.01 1.01
N ASN A 337 20.20 15.75 -0.23
CA ASN A 337 21.44 15.25 -0.80
C ASN A 337 21.50 15.60 -2.30
N GLN A 338 22.49 15.14 -3.03
CA GLN A 338 22.63 15.42 -4.48
C GLN A 338 21.79 14.46 -5.36
N GLU A 339 20.75 13.88 -4.79
CA GLU A 339 19.83 12.94 -5.43
C GLU A 339 18.39 13.43 -5.20
N TYR A 340 17.40 12.74 -5.76
CA TYR A 340 15.98 13.10 -5.58
C TYR A 340 15.32 12.37 -4.39
N LYS A 341 15.97 11.34 -3.86
CA LYS A 341 15.51 10.36 -2.87
C LYS A 341 16.68 9.83 -2.07
N ARG A 342 16.61 8.63 -1.49
CA ARG A 342 17.72 7.95 -0.78
C ARG A 342 18.10 8.64 0.52
N SER A 343 17.10 9.09 1.28
CA SER A 343 17.32 9.73 2.57
C SER A 343 16.27 9.29 3.60
N ALA A 344 16.58 9.49 4.91
CA ALA A 344 15.64 9.18 5.98
C ALA A 344 14.53 10.24 6.18
N HIS A 345 14.46 11.24 5.32
CA HIS A 345 13.48 12.33 5.44
C HIS A 345 12.09 11.90 4.95
N SER A 346 11.05 12.47 5.56
CA SER A 346 9.65 12.26 5.20
C SER A 346 9.37 12.47 3.72
N SER A 347 10.03 13.43 3.09
CA SER A 347 9.94 13.69 1.65
C SER A 347 10.38 12.54 0.76
N SER A 348 11.24 11.64 1.26
CA SER A 348 11.64 10.40 0.58
C SER A 348 10.87 9.18 1.09
N LEU A 349 10.53 9.15 2.40
CA LEU A 349 9.99 7.96 3.06
C LEU A 349 8.47 7.86 2.96
N ARG A 350 7.74 8.99 3.18
CA ARG A 350 6.28 8.95 3.19
C ARG A 350 5.74 8.83 1.78
N VAL A 351 4.85 7.87 1.62
CA VAL A 351 4.22 7.55 0.34
C VAL A 351 2.70 7.57 0.49
N PRO A 352 1.94 7.88 -0.56
CA PRO A 352 0.51 7.62 -0.56
C PRO A 352 0.26 6.12 -0.46
N LEU A 353 -0.75 5.73 0.32
CA LEU A 353 -1.26 4.37 0.38
C LEU A 353 -2.76 4.42 0.62
N LEU A 354 -3.52 4.21 -0.45
CA LEU A 354 -4.98 4.12 -0.45
C LEU A 354 -5.38 2.70 -0.81
N ILE A 355 -6.19 2.05 0.03
CA ILE A 355 -6.65 0.69 -0.23
C ILE A 355 -8.18 0.66 -0.13
N SER A 356 -8.86 0.26 -1.20
CA SER A 356 -10.32 0.09 -1.26
C SER A 356 -10.71 -1.35 -1.57
N GLY A 357 -12.00 -1.67 -1.43
CA GLY A 357 -12.55 -3.00 -1.71
C GLY A 357 -12.66 -3.87 -0.47
N PRO A 358 -12.92 -5.20 -0.64
CA PRO A 358 -13.22 -6.10 0.45
C PRO A 358 -12.22 -6.06 1.62
N GLY A 359 -12.69 -5.63 2.80
CA GLY A 359 -11.89 -5.49 4.03
C GLY A 359 -11.29 -4.11 4.28
N PHE A 360 -11.39 -3.18 3.32
CA PHE A 360 -10.80 -1.84 3.38
C PHE A 360 -11.79 -0.69 3.13
N GLU A 361 -13.07 -0.97 3.29
CA GLU A 361 -14.17 -0.04 3.02
C GLU A 361 -14.27 1.06 4.10
N ASN A 362 -15.20 1.99 3.86
CA ASN A 362 -15.74 2.99 4.79
C ASN A 362 -14.96 4.31 4.91
N GLY A 363 -14.13 4.68 3.95
CA GLY A 363 -13.57 6.04 3.86
C GLY A 363 -12.85 6.51 5.13
N ARG A 364 -12.00 5.66 5.73
CA ARG A 364 -11.32 5.97 7.00
C ARG A 364 -9.86 6.38 6.81
N GLN A 365 -9.39 7.25 7.68
CA GLN A 365 -7.98 7.59 7.77
C GLN A 365 -7.30 6.81 8.89
N ILE A 366 -6.15 6.23 8.60
CA ILE A 366 -5.29 5.49 9.53
C ILE A 366 -4.02 6.31 9.75
N GLN A 367 -3.78 6.68 11.00
CA GLN A 367 -2.60 7.46 11.41
C GLN A 367 -1.49 6.58 11.99
N GLU A 368 -1.75 5.31 12.21
CA GLU A 368 -0.75 4.34 12.61
C GLU A 368 0.24 4.14 11.47
N LEU A 369 1.50 3.97 11.83
CA LEU A 369 2.58 3.77 10.88
C LEU A 369 2.43 2.40 10.21
N ALA A 370 2.54 2.36 8.88
CA ALA A 370 2.54 1.15 8.08
C ALA A 370 3.74 1.18 7.12
N GLY A 371 4.53 0.11 7.10
CA GLY A 371 5.62 -0.06 6.15
C GLY A 371 5.12 -0.68 4.84
N LEU A 372 5.76 -0.39 3.71
CA LEU A 372 5.47 -1.11 2.46
C LEU A 372 5.80 -2.60 2.56
N ILE A 373 6.65 -2.98 3.50
CA ILE A 373 6.93 -4.38 3.86
C ILE A 373 5.69 -5.13 4.35
N ASP A 374 4.71 -4.43 4.88
CA ASP A 374 3.46 -4.98 5.41
C ASP A 374 2.40 -5.25 4.32
N LEU A 375 2.59 -4.73 3.10
CA LEU A 375 1.57 -4.82 2.05
C LEU A 375 1.32 -6.26 1.60
N THR A 376 2.35 -7.01 1.24
CA THR A 376 2.20 -8.42 0.81
C THR A 376 1.56 -9.30 1.88
N PRO A 377 2.02 -9.32 3.17
CA PRO A 377 1.30 -10.07 4.21
C PRO A 377 -0.15 -9.65 4.38
N THR A 378 -0.45 -8.36 4.24
CA THR A 378 -1.82 -7.82 4.34
C THR A 378 -2.71 -8.33 3.21
N LEU A 379 -2.23 -8.31 1.98
CA LEU A 379 -3.01 -8.75 0.82
C LEU A 379 -3.25 -10.27 0.84
N LEU A 380 -2.25 -11.06 1.25
CA LEU A 380 -2.43 -12.50 1.44
C LEU A 380 -3.49 -12.79 2.52
N ASP A 381 -3.42 -12.14 3.68
CA ASP A 381 -4.41 -12.25 4.76
C ASP A 381 -5.81 -11.80 4.30
N ALA A 382 -5.90 -10.72 3.51
CA ALA A 382 -7.17 -10.19 3.00
C ALA A 382 -7.94 -11.20 2.14
N VAL A 383 -7.22 -12.03 1.39
CA VAL A 383 -7.81 -13.05 0.51
C VAL A 383 -7.77 -14.46 1.11
N GLY A 384 -7.36 -14.58 2.38
CA GLY A 384 -7.35 -15.86 3.10
C GLY A 384 -6.22 -16.80 2.71
N VAL A 385 -5.14 -16.29 2.09
CA VAL A 385 -3.94 -17.06 1.76
C VAL A 385 -2.97 -17.02 2.95
N PRO A 386 -2.43 -18.15 3.41
CA PRO A 386 -1.47 -18.16 4.51
C PRO A 386 -0.24 -17.30 4.23
N VAL A 387 0.12 -16.44 5.17
CA VAL A 387 1.32 -15.62 5.09
C VAL A 387 2.55 -16.49 5.39
N PRO A 388 3.54 -16.59 4.48
CA PRO A 388 4.78 -17.33 4.74
C PRO A 388 5.51 -16.82 5.99
N ALA A 389 5.91 -17.72 6.88
CA ALA A 389 6.64 -17.37 8.11
C ALA A 389 7.99 -16.68 7.86
N SER A 390 8.50 -16.78 6.64
CA SER A 390 9.74 -16.11 6.22
C SER A 390 9.57 -14.63 5.91
N MET A 391 8.34 -14.12 5.75
CA MET A 391 8.08 -12.69 5.61
C MET A 391 8.33 -11.97 6.94
N LYS A 392 8.85 -10.75 6.87
CA LYS A 392 9.16 -9.90 8.03
C LYS A 392 8.09 -8.85 8.31
N GLY A 393 7.37 -8.45 7.26
CA GLY A 393 6.18 -7.64 7.38
C GLY A 393 5.04 -8.38 8.07
N LYS A 394 4.06 -7.65 8.53
CA LYS A 394 2.88 -8.16 9.25
C LYS A 394 1.59 -7.65 8.59
N SER A 395 0.52 -8.45 8.67
CA SER A 395 -0.79 -7.98 8.21
C SER A 395 -1.26 -6.79 9.06
N ILE A 396 -1.72 -5.73 8.39
CA ILE A 396 -2.34 -4.56 9.02
C ILE A 396 -3.85 -4.75 9.24
N LEU A 397 -4.47 -5.80 8.68
CA LEU A 397 -5.90 -6.06 8.81
C LEU A 397 -6.39 -6.20 10.26
N PRO A 398 -5.68 -6.87 11.18
CA PRO A 398 -6.10 -6.94 12.57
C PRO A 398 -6.28 -5.56 13.21
N MET A 399 -5.40 -4.61 12.91
CA MET A 399 -5.49 -3.21 13.37
C MET A 399 -6.74 -2.50 12.81
N LEU A 400 -7.18 -2.85 11.60
CA LEU A 400 -8.36 -2.26 10.99
C LEU A 400 -9.67 -2.83 11.57
N ARG A 401 -9.63 -4.06 12.08
CA ARG A 401 -10.80 -4.79 12.60
C ARG A 401 -11.02 -4.63 14.10
N ASP A 402 -9.94 -4.37 14.86
CA ASP A 402 -9.98 -4.32 16.34
C ASP A 402 -9.26 -3.07 16.85
N ALA A 403 -10.02 -2.17 17.50
CA ALA A 403 -9.50 -0.95 18.10
C ALA A 403 -8.47 -1.23 19.22
N LYS A 404 -8.57 -2.39 19.92
CA LYS A 404 -7.60 -2.79 20.93
C LYS A 404 -6.26 -3.15 20.28
N VAL A 405 -6.27 -3.92 19.19
CA VAL A 405 -5.05 -4.23 18.41
C VAL A 405 -4.43 -2.93 17.91
N ARG A 406 -5.25 -2.02 17.39
CA ARG A 406 -4.81 -0.71 16.92
C ARG A 406 -4.12 0.11 18.01
N SER A 407 -4.63 0.11 19.25
CA SER A 407 -4.03 0.87 20.37
C SER A 407 -2.64 0.37 20.80
N TYR A 408 -2.30 -0.88 20.48
CA TYR A 408 -0.99 -1.50 20.75
C TYR A 408 -0.12 -1.63 19.49
N TRP A 409 -0.52 -0.99 18.38
CA TRP A 409 0.27 -1.04 17.15
C TRP A 409 1.66 -0.44 17.36
N PRO A 410 2.76 -1.11 16.95
CA PRO A 410 4.12 -0.70 17.35
C PRO A 410 4.52 0.71 16.89
N ASN A 411 3.91 1.21 15.80
CA ASN A 411 4.20 2.54 15.23
C ASN A 411 5.70 2.80 15.03
N ARG A 412 6.45 1.78 14.58
CA ARG A 412 7.88 1.89 14.29
C ARG A 412 8.26 1.02 13.10
N GLU A 413 9.10 1.56 12.21
CA GLU A 413 9.58 0.88 11.00
C GLU A 413 11.10 1.03 10.86
N LEU A 414 11.76 -0.06 10.43
CA LEU A 414 13.15 -0.03 10.01
C LEU A 414 13.23 0.51 8.58
N ILE A 415 14.09 1.48 8.39
CA ILE A 415 14.44 2.05 7.06
C ILE A 415 15.88 1.69 6.74
N GLN A 416 16.08 1.08 5.59
CA GLN A 416 17.41 0.83 5.02
C GLN A 416 17.72 1.93 4.00
N ILE A 417 18.95 2.42 3.97
CA ILE A 417 19.40 3.47 3.04
C ILE A 417 20.64 2.98 2.32
N SER A 418 20.65 3.16 1.00
CA SER A 418 21.77 2.81 0.11
C SER A 418 21.94 3.85 -1.00
N GLU A 419 22.98 3.75 -1.75
CA GLU A 419 23.32 4.53 -2.95
C GLU A 419 23.65 6.02 -2.69
N SER A 420 23.14 6.65 -1.65
CA SER A 420 23.61 7.96 -1.16
C SER A 420 24.54 7.80 0.05
N MET A 421 24.29 6.80 0.87
CA MET A 421 25.06 6.39 2.03
C MET A 421 24.67 4.97 2.42
N THR A 422 25.53 4.25 3.13
CA THR A 422 25.10 3.04 3.85
C THR A 422 24.54 3.47 5.19
N GLY A 423 23.21 3.47 5.32
CA GLY A 423 22.52 3.99 6.51
C GLY A 423 21.39 3.09 7.01
N ARG A 424 21.02 3.30 8.26
CA ARG A 424 19.82 2.73 8.87
C ARG A 424 19.06 3.81 9.62
N ALA A 425 17.74 3.73 9.58
CA ALA A 425 16.94 4.62 10.40
C ALA A 425 15.77 3.88 11.05
N ILE A 426 15.32 4.37 12.18
CA ILE A 426 14.03 4.07 12.72
C ILE A 426 13.09 5.25 12.44
N ARG A 427 11.96 4.94 11.83
CA ARG A 427 10.84 5.85 11.73
C ARG A 427 9.79 5.44 12.74
N THR A 428 9.47 6.34 13.64
CA THR A 428 8.30 6.23 14.51
C THR A 428 7.25 7.25 14.10
N ARG A 429 6.11 7.27 14.77
CA ARG A 429 5.11 8.33 14.56
C ARG A 429 5.65 9.72 14.89
N ASP A 430 6.50 9.81 15.91
CA ASP A 430 6.93 11.08 16.50
C ASP A 430 8.38 11.44 16.13
N TRP A 431 9.19 10.47 15.70
CA TRP A 431 10.62 10.65 15.51
C TRP A 431 11.14 9.97 14.23
N THR A 432 12.17 10.60 13.65
CA THR A 432 13.09 9.94 12.73
C THR A 432 14.48 9.97 13.35
N TYR A 433 15.09 8.81 13.57
CA TYR A 433 16.48 8.69 14.01
C TYR A 433 17.27 7.89 12.99
N CYS A 434 18.41 8.44 12.53
CA CYS A 434 19.20 7.86 11.46
C CYS A 434 20.68 7.77 11.86
N ILE A 435 21.29 6.64 11.50
CA ILE A 435 22.72 6.34 11.61
C ILE A 435 23.31 6.12 10.23
N ALA A 436 24.57 6.50 10.02
CA ALA A 436 25.28 6.36 8.75
C ALA A 436 26.67 5.77 8.94
N ASP A 437 27.13 4.98 7.97
CA ASP A 437 28.51 4.49 7.90
C ASP A 437 29.44 5.69 7.76
N PRO A 438 30.46 5.86 8.65
CA PRO A 438 31.34 7.03 8.65
C PRO A 438 32.28 7.09 7.45
N THR A 439 32.47 6.00 6.71
CA THR A 439 33.34 5.98 5.54
C THR A 439 32.73 6.71 4.34
N GLY A 440 31.45 7.06 4.40
CA GLY A 440 30.70 7.63 3.28
C GLY A 440 30.47 6.67 2.11
N MET A 441 30.83 5.38 2.27
CA MET A 441 30.60 4.37 1.23
C MET A 441 29.11 4.05 1.12
N ALA A 442 28.57 4.25 -0.07
CA ALA A 442 27.15 4.00 -0.39
C ALA A 442 26.92 2.63 -1.03
N ASP A 443 27.97 1.87 -1.29
CA ASP A 443 27.97 0.63 -2.10
C ASP A 443 28.08 -0.65 -1.25
N LYS A 444 27.46 -0.63 -0.06
CA LYS A 444 27.37 -1.79 0.82
C LYS A 444 25.93 -2.07 1.22
N PRO A 445 25.54 -3.34 1.39
CA PRO A 445 24.21 -3.70 1.87
C PRO A 445 23.99 -3.30 3.33
N ALA A 446 25.04 -3.33 4.15
CA ALA A 446 25.03 -3.01 5.58
C ALA A 446 26.44 -2.65 6.07
N SER A 447 26.52 -2.11 7.28
CA SER A 447 27.75 -1.90 8.03
C SER A 447 27.59 -2.46 9.44
N THR A 448 28.70 -2.68 10.14
CA THR A 448 28.71 -2.98 11.58
C THR A 448 29.20 -1.80 12.41
N ASN A 449 29.63 -0.71 11.76
CA ASN A 449 30.07 0.52 12.42
C ASN A 449 29.31 1.70 11.82
N TYR A 450 28.53 2.38 12.67
CA TYR A 450 27.76 3.54 12.29
C TYR A 450 28.03 4.71 13.22
N HIS A 451 27.82 5.93 12.72
CA HIS A 451 27.75 7.13 13.50
C HIS A 451 26.31 7.65 13.54
N GLU A 452 25.89 8.16 14.68
CA GLU A 452 24.65 8.91 14.79
C GLU A 452 24.69 10.11 13.85
N TYR A 453 23.63 10.25 13.01
CA TYR A 453 23.66 11.19 11.89
C TYR A 453 22.53 12.20 11.95
N GLN A 454 21.28 11.75 12.16
CA GLN A 454 20.10 12.62 12.13
C GLN A 454 19.11 12.23 13.23
N LEU A 455 18.45 13.24 13.79
CA LEU A 455 17.31 13.11 14.69
C LEU A 455 16.31 14.23 14.38
N TYR A 456 15.06 13.89 14.09
CA TYR A 456 13.99 14.84 13.81
C TYR A 456 12.75 14.57 14.64
N ASP A 457 12.14 15.65 15.18
CA ASP A 457 10.87 15.63 15.91
C ASP A 457 9.72 15.84 14.91
N GLN A 458 8.98 14.78 14.60
CA GLN A 458 7.91 14.81 13.60
C GLN A 458 6.66 15.57 14.06
N ARG A 459 6.50 15.80 15.36
CA ARG A 459 5.37 16.57 15.92
C ARG A 459 5.60 18.06 15.83
N ASN A 460 6.79 18.52 16.20
CA ASN A 460 7.12 19.93 16.29
C ASN A 460 7.81 20.47 15.04
N ASP A 461 8.46 19.59 14.27
CA ASP A 461 9.13 19.89 13.00
C ASP A 461 8.76 18.85 11.93
N PRO A 462 7.51 18.81 11.46
CA PRO A 462 7.05 17.83 10.46
C PRO A 462 7.74 17.98 9.09
N HIS A 463 8.45 19.07 8.87
CA HIS A 463 9.22 19.35 7.67
C HIS A 463 10.71 19.02 7.81
N GLU A 464 11.14 18.56 8.99
CA GLU A 464 12.51 18.12 9.26
C GLU A 464 13.56 19.21 8.93
N LEU A 465 13.29 20.43 9.41
CA LEU A 465 14.12 21.60 9.15
C LEU A 465 15.34 21.65 10.07
N VAL A 466 15.24 21.09 11.29
CA VAL A 466 16.26 21.17 12.32
C VAL A 466 16.73 19.78 12.75
N ASN A 467 17.98 19.44 12.40
CA ASN A 467 18.59 18.20 12.91
C ASN A 467 18.96 18.35 14.39
N LEU A 468 18.40 17.50 15.23
CA LEU A 468 18.56 17.51 16.71
C LEU A 468 19.67 16.56 17.18
N ALA A 469 20.32 15.80 16.29
CA ALA A 469 21.41 14.90 16.66
C ALA A 469 22.56 15.66 17.34
N GLY A 470 23.02 15.17 18.49
CA GLY A 470 24.07 15.83 19.30
C GLY A 470 23.58 16.91 20.23
N ARG A 471 22.31 17.32 20.22
CA ARG A 471 21.78 18.25 21.24
C ARG A 471 21.57 17.52 22.58
N LYS A 472 22.08 18.14 23.68
CA LYS A 472 22.04 17.53 25.00
C LYS A 472 20.62 17.22 25.50
N GLU A 473 19.67 18.10 25.23
CA GLU A 473 18.27 17.96 25.64
C GLU A 473 17.56 16.75 24.99
N TYR A 474 18.05 16.27 23.86
CA TYR A 474 17.46 15.13 23.13
C TYR A 474 18.26 13.83 23.27
N ARG A 475 19.32 13.82 24.12
CA ARG A 475 20.18 12.63 24.28
C ARG A 475 19.38 11.38 24.71
N ALA A 476 18.50 11.53 25.68
CA ALA A 476 17.69 10.40 26.17
C ALA A 476 16.76 9.83 25.09
N VAL A 477 16.18 10.70 24.25
CA VAL A 477 15.35 10.28 23.11
C VAL A 477 16.20 9.53 22.09
N ALA A 478 17.38 10.04 21.76
CA ALA A 478 18.27 9.40 20.80
C ALA A 478 18.76 8.02 21.31
N ASP A 479 19.07 7.88 22.62
CA ASP A 479 19.47 6.62 23.23
C ASP A 479 18.35 5.57 23.18
N GLU A 480 17.10 5.99 23.45
CA GLU A 480 15.94 5.12 23.34
C GLU A 480 15.70 4.65 21.89
N LEU A 481 15.73 5.58 20.93
CA LEU A 481 15.55 5.27 19.51
C LEU A 481 16.68 4.40 18.96
N GLN A 482 17.92 4.62 19.42
CA GLN A 482 19.06 3.77 19.10
C GLN A 482 18.83 2.31 19.54
N GLN A 483 18.34 2.12 20.76
CA GLN A 483 18.03 0.78 21.25
C GLN A 483 16.94 0.11 20.43
N GLN A 484 15.85 0.84 20.14
CA GLN A 484 14.75 0.34 19.30
C GLN A 484 15.24 0.03 17.85
N LEU A 485 16.13 0.85 17.29
CA LEU A 485 16.71 0.60 15.97
C LEU A 485 17.53 -0.69 15.96
N LYS A 486 18.36 -0.94 16.97
CA LYS A 486 19.13 -2.20 17.09
C LYS A 486 18.20 -3.42 17.14
N GLU A 487 17.10 -3.33 17.88
CA GLU A 487 16.07 -4.40 17.92
C GLU A 487 15.49 -4.67 16.53
N LEU A 488 15.14 -3.64 15.78
CA LEU A 488 14.60 -3.77 14.41
C LEU A 488 15.64 -4.35 13.43
N MET A 489 16.90 -3.91 13.53
CA MET A 489 18.01 -4.45 12.74
C MET A 489 18.21 -5.95 13.02
N ALA A 490 18.18 -6.36 14.29
CA ALA A 490 18.27 -7.77 14.67
C ALA A 490 17.09 -8.60 14.11
N GLN A 491 15.85 -8.06 14.14
CA GLN A 491 14.68 -8.70 13.53
C GLN A 491 14.81 -8.83 12.01
N ALA A 492 15.49 -7.89 11.36
CA ALA A 492 15.83 -7.93 9.95
C ALA A 492 16.98 -8.89 9.61
N GLY A 493 17.58 -9.57 10.63
CA GLY A 493 18.69 -10.50 10.45
C GLY A 493 20.03 -9.80 10.26
N GLU A 494 20.14 -8.52 10.59
CA GLU A 494 21.40 -7.78 10.54
C GLU A 494 22.25 -8.02 11.80
N ALA A 495 23.58 -7.98 11.64
CA ALA A 495 24.50 -8.07 12.78
C ALA A 495 24.32 -6.86 13.71
N GLU A 496 24.56 -7.06 15.01
CA GLU A 496 24.52 -5.97 15.99
C GLU A 496 25.57 -4.92 15.64
N PRO A 497 25.18 -3.63 15.42
CA PRO A 497 26.12 -2.58 15.07
C PRO A 497 26.75 -1.92 16.30
N GLU A 498 28.00 -1.49 16.14
CA GLU A 498 28.56 -0.40 16.96
C GLU A 498 28.01 0.94 16.43
N ILE A 499 27.47 1.78 17.33
CA ILE A 499 26.94 3.10 16.99
C ILE A 499 27.65 4.15 17.85
N VAL A 500 28.45 4.98 17.18
CA VAL A 500 29.15 6.10 17.84
C VAL A 500 28.17 7.27 17.96
N PRO A 501 27.89 7.75 19.19
CA PRO A 501 27.01 8.90 19.42
C PRO A 501 27.54 10.18 18.76
N ALA A 502 26.66 11.07 18.35
CA ALA A 502 27.04 12.40 17.90
C ALA A 502 27.68 13.20 19.02
N LYS A 503 28.67 14.05 18.69
CA LYS A 503 29.29 14.96 19.64
C LYS A 503 28.23 15.88 20.24
N LEU A 504 28.17 15.91 21.60
CA LEU A 504 27.20 16.74 22.30
C LEU A 504 27.55 18.23 22.22
N TYR A 505 26.54 19.03 22.02
CA TYR A 505 26.58 20.49 22.10
C TYR A 505 25.32 21.01 22.80
N PRO A 506 25.38 22.26 23.36
CA PRO A 506 24.24 22.88 24.05
C PRO A 506 23.03 23.02 23.19
#